data_f58fff6185adb277c0340a7487c3a1fa
#
_entry.id   f58fff6185adb277c0340a7487c3a1fa
#
_cell.length_a   1.000
_cell.length_b   1.000
_cell.length_c   1.000
_cell.angle_alpha   90.00
_cell.angle_beta   90.00
_cell.angle_gamma   90.00
#
_symmetry.space_group_name_H-M   'P 1'
#
loop_
_entity.id
_entity.type
_entity.pdbx_description
1 polymer ?
#
loop_
_entity_poly.entity_id
_entity_poly.type
_entity_poly.pdbx_seq_one_letter_code
_entity_poly.pdbx_strand_id
1 'polypeptide(L)'
;MEQHFYIKWMRKEERIMRIAFLTLGCKVNSYETDKMKNKFMEAGDYIVSFEEEADIYLVNTCTVTNIADRKSRQMLHRAKKKNPQALIVATGCYVDSALAKDEQDESVDLFVPNDQKNAIVTLVKQAWQQNVADAVQSENGVSIEEKVWQISGEETGRVGGGESLMAQEEEHTRAYLTVQNGCNLYCSYCIIPYVRGPLTSKPIPQVVQELKQMAAKGIREVVLTGIHLSSYGVDDRKASSFLELKG
;
A
#
# COMPACT_ATOMS: atom_id res chain seq x y z
N MET A 1 -11.33 38.67 -16.45
CA MET A 1 -10.62 37.89 -17.52
C MET A 1 -9.25 37.38 -17.04
N GLU A 2 -9.04 37.18 -15.70
CA GLU A 2 -7.71 36.84 -15.14
C GLU A 2 -7.69 35.56 -14.28
N GLN A 3 -8.80 34.85 -14.11
CA GLN A 3 -8.84 33.63 -13.30
C GLN A 3 -8.62 32.31 -14.08
N HIS A 4 -8.55 32.38 -15.42
CA HIS A 4 -8.35 31.18 -16.28
C HIS A 4 -6.88 30.80 -16.49
N PHE A 5 -5.92 31.58 -16.02
CA PHE A 5 -4.49 31.35 -16.29
C PHE A 5 -3.75 30.55 -15.21
N TYR A 6 -4.33 30.37 -14.02
CA TYR A 6 -3.62 29.75 -12.89
C TYR A 6 -3.64 28.20 -12.89
N ILE A 7 -4.58 27.57 -13.60
CA ILE A 7 -4.70 26.10 -13.66
C ILE A 7 -3.71 25.46 -14.67
N LYS A 8 -3.16 26.24 -15.58
CA LYS A 8 -2.33 25.77 -16.69
C LYS A 8 -0.87 25.42 -16.32
N TRP A 9 -0.45 25.66 -15.07
CA TRP A 9 0.94 25.49 -14.61
C TRP A 9 1.14 24.52 -13.44
N MET A 10 0.13 23.78 -13.00
CA MET A 10 0.38 22.65 -12.12
C MET A 10 1.13 21.59 -12.92
N ARG A 11 2.42 21.45 -12.62
CA ARG A 11 3.28 20.44 -13.24
C ARG A 11 2.61 19.08 -13.07
N LYS A 12 2.71 18.24 -14.08
CA LYS A 12 2.20 16.85 -14.14
C LYS A 12 2.63 15.99 -12.94
N GLU A 13 3.57 16.47 -12.14
CA GLU A 13 4.19 15.87 -10.96
C GLU A 13 3.43 16.12 -9.65
N GLU A 14 2.42 17.02 -9.62
CA GLU A 14 1.73 17.45 -8.39
C GLU A 14 0.24 17.07 -8.35
N ARG A 15 -0.21 16.14 -9.22
CA ARG A 15 -1.60 15.71 -9.18
C ARG A 15 -1.84 14.87 -7.93
N ILE A 16 -2.75 15.34 -7.09
CA ILE A 16 -3.27 14.61 -5.93
C ILE A 16 -4.07 13.40 -6.43
N MET A 17 -3.74 12.20 -5.99
CA MET A 17 -4.38 10.96 -6.40
C MET A 17 -5.30 10.43 -5.30
N ARG A 18 -6.40 9.81 -5.70
CA ARG A 18 -7.29 9.04 -4.82
C ARG A 18 -6.85 7.58 -4.82
N ILE A 19 -6.42 7.08 -3.66
CA ILE A 19 -5.86 5.74 -3.53
C ILE A 19 -6.72 4.91 -2.59
N ALA A 20 -7.25 3.81 -3.11
CA ALA A 20 -8.00 2.83 -2.33
C ALA A 20 -7.08 1.67 -1.92
N PHE A 21 -7.08 1.34 -0.63
CA PHE A 21 -6.29 0.23 -0.09
C PHE A 21 -7.17 -0.95 0.28
N LEU A 22 -6.70 -2.15 -0.03
CA LEU A 22 -7.24 -3.39 0.50
C LEU A 22 -6.12 -4.24 1.10
N THR A 23 -6.31 -4.69 2.34
CA THR A 23 -5.36 -5.56 3.03
C THR A 23 -5.94 -6.95 3.16
N LEU A 24 -5.18 -7.94 2.71
CA LEU A 24 -5.47 -9.35 2.90
C LEU A 24 -4.36 -10.00 3.72
N GLY A 25 -4.70 -11.03 4.48
CA GLY A 25 -3.73 -11.87 5.19
C GLY A 25 -3.55 -11.54 6.67
N CYS A 26 -2.33 -11.34 7.12
CA CYS A 26 -1.97 -11.31 8.53
C CYS A 26 -1.78 -9.89 9.10
N LYS A 27 -1.57 -9.79 10.41
CA LYS A 27 -1.31 -8.52 11.11
C LYS A 27 -0.06 -7.79 10.59
N VAL A 28 0.92 -8.52 10.06
CA VAL A 28 2.10 -7.93 9.41
C VAL A 28 1.67 -7.15 8.17
N ASN A 29 0.79 -7.73 7.33
CA ASN A 29 0.25 -7.02 6.17
C ASN A 29 -0.53 -5.77 6.58
N SER A 30 -1.31 -5.83 7.66
CA SER A 30 -2.05 -4.66 8.16
C SER A 30 -1.09 -3.53 8.54
N TYR A 31 -0.06 -3.82 9.34
CA TYR A 31 0.97 -2.84 9.68
C TYR A 31 1.68 -2.26 8.45
N GLU A 32 2.03 -3.10 7.48
CA GLU A 32 2.67 -2.66 6.24
C GLU A 32 1.75 -1.73 5.43
N THR A 33 0.45 -2.05 5.38
CA THR A 33 -0.56 -1.21 4.70
C THR A 33 -0.69 0.15 5.37
N ASP A 34 -0.75 0.20 6.70
CA ASP A 34 -0.85 1.47 7.43
C ASP A 34 0.40 2.34 7.20
N LYS A 35 1.59 1.73 7.14
CA LYS A 35 2.82 2.45 6.75
C LYS A 35 2.76 2.99 5.32
N MET A 36 2.22 2.22 4.38
CA MET A 36 2.07 2.67 2.98
C MET A 36 1.06 3.81 2.90
N LYS A 37 -0.11 3.70 3.56
CA LYS A 37 -1.11 4.79 3.63
C LYS A 37 -0.49 6.09 4.13
N ASN A 38 0.25 6.03 5.25
CA ASN A 38 0.92 7.21 5.81
C ASN A 38 1.89 7.86 4.81
N LYS A 39 2.69 7.06 4.10
CA LYS A 39 3.61 7.58 3.07
C LYS A 39 2.89 8.29 1.92
N PHE A 40 1.74 7.78 1.47
CA PHE A 40 0.96 8.44 0.42
C PHE A 40 0.29 9.72 0.95
N MET A 41 -0.23 9.73 2.17
CA MET A 41 -0.76 10.94 2.81
C MET A 41 0.33 12.02 2.99
N GLU A 42 1.54 11.63 3.42
CA GLU A 42 2.71 12.53 3.50
C GLU A 42 3.13 13.07 2.12
N ALA A 43 2.89 12.30 1.05
CA ALA A 43 3.11 12.71 -0.33
C ALA A 43 1.98 13.57 -0.92
N GLY A 44 0.95 13.90 -0.12
CA GLY A 44 -0.18 14.74 -0.51
C GLY A 44 -1.35 14.01 -1.18
N ASP A 45 -1.36 12.68 -1.18
CA ASP A 45 -2.41 11.88 -1.81
C ASP A 45 -3.56 11.59 -0.83
N TYR A 46 -4.79 11.36 -1.35
CA TYR A 46 -5.97 11.04 -0.54
C TYR A 46 -6.21 9.53 -0.46
N ILE A 47 -6.43 9.03 0.75
CA ILE A 47 -6.85 7.65 0.97
C ILE A 47 -8.38 7.60 0.98
N VAL A 48 -8.94 6.73 0.15
CA VAL A 48 -10.39 6.52 0.02
C VAL A 48 -10.75 5.06 0.33
N SER A 49 -12.04 4.81 0.57
CA SER A 49 -12.54 3.45 0.77
C SER A 49 -12.35 2.60 -0.49
N PHE A 50 -12.09 1.30 -0.32
CA PHE A 50 -12.02 0.37 -1.45
C PHE A 50 -13.34 0.25 -2.23
N GLU A 51 -14.44 0.62 -1.59
CA GLU A 51 -15.77 0.64 -2.22
C GLU A 51 -16.03 1.91 -3.03
N GLU A 52 -15.23 2.95 -2.85
CA GLU A 52 -15.30 4.17 -3.63
C GLU A 52 -14.55 4.05 -4.96
N GLU A 53 -14.81 4.98 -5.87
CA GLU A 53 -14.02 5.12 -7.08
C GLU A 53 -12.67 5.76 -6.75
N ALA A 54 -11.59 5.18 -7.27
CA ALA A 54 -10.23 5.61 -7.01
C ALA A 54 -9.41 5.63 -8.29
N ASP A 55 -8.37 6.48 -8.32
CA ASP A 55 -7.39 6.52 -9.41
C ASP A 55 -6.47 5.30 -9.34
N ILE A 56 -6.20 4.82 -8.12
CA ILE A 56 -5.30 3.69 -7.84
C ILE A 56 -5.96 2.75 -6.83
N TYR A 57 -5.98 1.47 -7.14
CA TYR A 57 -6.32 0.42 -6.18
C TYR A 57 -5.06 -0.35 -5.82
N LEU A 58 -4.65 -0.25 -4.56
CA LEU A 58 -3.48 -0.95 -4.02
C LEU A 58 -3.93 -2.10 -3.11
N VAL A 59 -3.64 -3.33 -3.54
CA VAL A 59 -4.00 -4.55 -2.79
C VAL A 59 -2.75 -5.16 -2.16
N ASN A 60 -2.68 -5.15 -0.82
CA ASN A 60 -1.65 -5.87 -0.08
C ASN A 60 -2.11 -7.32 0.10
N THR A 61 -1.52 -8.21 -0.66
CA THR A 61 -1.97 -9.58 -0.93
C THR A 61 -1.39 -10.61 0.03
N CYS A 62 -2.02 -11.79 0.06
CA CYS A 62 -1.57 -12.94 0.82
C CYS A 62 -1.64 -14.22 -0.02
N THR A 63 -0.68 -15.14 0.18
CA THR A 63 -0.62 -16.46 -0.48
C THR A 63 -0.28 -17.60 0.48
N VAL A 64 -0.28 -17.34 1.80
CA VAL A 64 0.10 -18.36 2.81
C VAL A 64 -0.83 -19.57 2.81
N THR A 65 -2.06 -19.40 2.32
CA THR A 65 -3.01 -20.50 2.08
C THR A 65 -3.62 -20.37 0.68
N ASN A 66 -4.04 -21.48 0.09
CA ASN A 66 -4.73 -21.50 -1.21
C ASN A 66 -5.98 -20.61 -1.22
N ILE A 67 -6.68 -20.48 -0.08
CA ILE A 67 -7.85 -19.61 0.05
C ILE A 67 -7.42 -18.15 0.00
N ALA A 68 -6.35 -17.77 0.70
CA ALA A 68 -5.83 -16.41 0.70
C ALA A 68 -5.32 -16.02 -0.69
N ASP A 69 -4.64 -16.91 -1.38
CA ASP A 69 -4.17 -16.73 -2.75
C ASP A 69 -5.34 -16.46 -3.71
N ARG A 70 -6.36 -17.34 -3.70
CA ARG A 70 -7.56 -17.16 -4.52
C ARG A 70 -8.28 -15.85 -4.23
N LYS A 71 -8.39 -15.47 -2.94
CA LYS A 71 -9.01 -14.22 -2.53
C LYS A 71 -8.21 -13.00 -3.01
N SER A 72 -6.89 -13.08 -3.00
CA SER A 72 -6.01 -12.03 -3.51
C SER A 72 -6.30 -11.76 -4.98
N ARG A 73 -6.27 -12.80 -5.82
CA ARG A 73 -6.62 -12.69 -7.25
C ARG A 73 -8.04 -12.16 -7.47
N GLN A 74 -9.02 -12.69 -6.75
CA GLN A 74 -10.40 -12.22 -6.85
C GLN A 74 -10.54 -10.73 -6.57
N MET A 75 -9.81 -10.20 -5.59
CA MET A 75 -9.90 -8.79 -5.23
C MET A 75 -9.20 -7.88 -6.23
N LEU A 76 -8.09 -8.34 -6.84
CA LEU A 76 -7.43 -7.64 -7.94
C LEU A 76 -8.34 -7.54 -9.16
N HIS A 77 -8.93 -8.66 -9.60
CA HIS A 77 -9.94 -8.67 -10.68
C HIS A 77 -11.16 -7.78 -10.36
N ARG A 78 -11.63 -7.77 -9.09
CA ARG A 78 -12.73 -6.90 -8.67
C ARG A 78 -12.36 -5.43 -8.80
N ALA A 79 -11.15 -5.04 -8.42
CA ALA A 79 -10.66 -3.67 -8.55
C ALA A 79 -10.62 -3.25 -10.03
N LYS A 80 -10.03 -4.07 -10.90
CA LYS A 80 -9.97 -3.80 -12.36
C LYS A 80 -11.34 -3.70 -13.00
N LYS A 81 -12.28 -4.55 -12.60
CA LYS A 81 -13.68 -4.50 -13.09
C LYS A 81 -14.42 -3.25 -12.60
N LYS A 82 -14.12 -2.77 -11.38
CA LYS A 82 -14.76 -1.60 -10.78
C LYS A 82 -14.38 -0.31 -11.49
N ASN A 83 -13.11 -0.12 -11.77
CA ASN A 83 -12.61 0.97 -12.59
C ASN A 83 -11.50 0.46 -13.54
N PRO A 84 -11.84 0.17 -14.80
CA PRO A 84 -10.87 -0.31 -15.79
C PRO A 84 -9.74 0.67 -16.09
N GLN A 85 -9.94 1.97 -15.84
CA GLN A 85 -8.95 3.03 -16.08
C GLN A 85 -8.01 3.24 -14.87
N ALA A 86 -8.36 2.72 -13.70
CA ALA A 86 -7.51 2.82 -12.52
C ALA A 86 -6.24 1.99 -12.67
N LEU A 87 -5.17 2.45 -12.04
CA LEU A 87 -3.95 1.69 -11.89
C LEU A 87 -4.13 0.64 -10.78
N ILE A 88 -4.05 -0.63 -11.13
CA ILE A 88 -4.15 -1.74 -10.18
C ILE A 88 -2.76 -2.16 -9.74
N VAL A 89 -2.49 -1.96 -8.46
CA VAL A 89 -1.20 -2.24 -7.84
C VAL A 89 -1.34 -3.44 -6.90
N ALA A 90 -0.55 -4.48 -7.13
CA ALA A 90 -0.45 -5.61 -6.23
C ALA A 90 0.87 -5.56 -5.46
N THR A 91 0.83 -5.86 -4.17
CA THR A 91 2.02 -6.07 -3.32
C THR A 91 1.74 -7.18 -2.31
N GLY A 92 2.77 -7.66 -1.61
CA GLY A 92 2.62 -8.71 -0.61
C GLY A 92 2.97 -10.11 -1.10
N CYS A 93 2.72 -11.12 -0.25
CA CYS A 93 3.22 -12.48 -0.46
C CYS A 93 2.78 -13.14 -1.77
N TYR A 94 1.59 -12.81 -2.30
CA TYR A 94 1.16 -13.30 -3.61
C TYR A 94 2.09 -12.82 -4.72
N VAL A 95 2.49 -11.55 -4.67
CA VAL A 95 3.36 -10.95 -5.69
C VAL A 95 4.70 -11.68 -5.77
N ASP A 96 5.37 -11.90 -4.62
CA ASP A 96 6.66 -12.62 -4.59
C ASP A 96 6.50 -14.06 -5.08
N SER A 97 5.37 -14.72 -4.76
CA SER A 97 5.07 -16.07 -5.25
C SER A 97 4.82 -16.10 -6.76
N ALA A 98 4.10 -15.13 -7.30
CA ALA A 98 3.79 -15.02 -8.72
C ALA A 98 5.05 -14.73 -9.55
N LEU A 99 5.86 -13.76 -9.09
CA LEU A 99 7.14 -13.44 -9.74
C LEU A 99 8.11 -14.61 -9.75
N ALA A 100 8.18 -15.39 -8.67
CA ALA A 100 9.02 -16.59 -8.59
C ALA A 100 8.59 -17.71 -9.56
N LYS A 101 7.32 -17.70 -10.01
CA LYS A 101 6.75 -18.68 -10.94
C LYS A 101 6.57 -18.15 -12.36
N ASP A 102 6.95 -16.89 -12.60
CA ASP A 102 6.69 -16.16 -13.84
C ASP A 102 5.18 -16.13 -14.20
N GLU A 103 4.32 -16.08 -13.17
CA GLU A 103 2.88 -15.96 -13.33
C GLU A 103 2.51 -14.49 -13.59
N GLN A 104 1.77 -14.24 -14.67
CA GLN A 104 1.20 -12.91 -14.96
C GLN A 104 -0.29 -12.90 -14.61
N ASP A 105 -0.78 -11.76 -14.11
CA ASP A 105 -2.19 -11.51 -13.88
C ASP A 105 -2.58 -10.23 -14.64
N GLU A 106 -3.34 -10.39 -15.69
CA GLU A 106 -3.75 -9.29 -16.59
C GLU A 106 -4.58 -8.20 -15.90
N SER A 107 -5.09 -8.49 -14.71
CA SER A 107 -5.79 -7.47 -13.90
C SER A 107 -4.86 -6.55 -13.13
N VAL A 108 -3.55 -6.81 -13.14
CA VAL A 108 -2.54 -6.06 -12.38
C VAL A 108 -1.65 -5.27 -13.31
N ASP A 109 -1.62 -3.97 -13.13
CA ASP A 109 -0.80 -3.06 -13.93
C ASP A 109 0.61 -2.89 -13.33
N LEU A 110 0.75 -3.06 -11.99
CA LEU A 110 2.04 -2.95 -11.31
C LEU A 110 2.17 -3.98 -10.18
N PHE A 111 3.21 -4.82 -10.28
CA PHE A 111 3.63 -5.72 -9.20
C PHE A 111 4.77 -5.08 -8.39
N VAL A 112 4.57 -4.94 -7.06
CA VAL A 112 5.58 -4.41 -6.14
C VAL A 112 5.95 -5.49 -5.12
N PRO A 113 7.12 -6.13 -5.24
CA PRO A 113 7.57 -7.16 -4.30
C PRO A 113 7.80 -6.59 -2.88
N ASN A 114 7.87 -7.50 -1.90
CA ASN A 114 7.96 -7.13 -0.49
C ASN A 114 9.19 -6.27 -0.15
N ASP A 115 10.32 -6.52 -0.78
CA ASP A 115 11.57 -5.77 -0.58
C ASP A 115 11.51 -4.34 -1.15
N GLN A 116 10.63 -4.08 -2.13
CA GLN A 116 10.47 -2.76 -2.75
C GLN A 116 9.34 -1.91 -2.13
N LYS A 117 8.62 -2.40 -1.14
CA LYS A 117 7.55 -1.63 -0.44
C LYS A 117 8.01 -0.29 0.11
N ASN A 118 9.29 -0.14 0.42
CA ASN A 118 9.82 1.13 0.89
C ASN A 118 9.78 2.23 -0.17
N ALA A 119 9.90 1.87 -1.45
CA ALA A 119 9.85 2.76 -2.60
C ALA A 119 8.45 2.87 -3.25
N ILE A 120 7.40 2.33 -2.61
CA ILE A 120 6.08 2.15 -3.21
C ILE A 120 5.48 3.44 -3.78
N VAL A 121 5.63 4.57 -3.09
CA VAL A 121 5.11 5.86 -3.57
C VAL A 121 5.76 6.26 -4.89
N THR A 122 7.08 6.14 -4.97
CA THR A 122 7.84 6.45 -6.19
C THR A 122 7.45 5.54 -7.34
N LEU A 123 7.39 4.22 -7.10
CA LEU A 123 7.04 3.22 -8.11
C LEU A 123 5.63 3.44 -8.65
N VAL A 124 4.67 3.68 -7.76
CA VAL A 124 3.27 3.91 -8.13
C VAL A 124 3.12 5.22 -8.90
N LYS A 125 3.77 6.30 -8.48
CA LYS A 125 3.73 7.59 -9.20
C LYS A 125 4.34 7.47 -10.60
N GLN A 126 5.44 6.74 -10.76
CA GLN A 126 6.05 6.48 -12.06
C GLN A 126 5.13 5.65 -12.97
N ALA A 127 4.57 4.56 -12.47
CA ALA A 127 3.64 3.72 -13.22
C ALA A 127 2.37 4.49 -13.63
N TRP A 128 1.85 5.33 -12.73
CA TRP A 128 0.72 6.20 -13.04
C TRP A 128 1.02 7.16 -14.18
N GLN A 129 2.18 7.81 -14.17
CA GLN A 129 2.61 8.71 -15.25
C GLN A 129 2.75 7.99 -16.59
N GLN A 130 3.29 6.77 -16.60
CA GLN A 130 3.40 5.94 -17.79
C GLN A 130 2.01 5.53 -18.32
N ASN A 131 1.12 5.04 -17.45
CA ASN A 131 -0.24 4.64 -17.83
C ASN A 131 -1.01 5.80 -18.47
N VAL A 132 -0.91 7.01 -17.89
CA VAL A 132 -1.52 8.22 -18.47
C VAL A 132 -0.87 8.59 -19.81
N ALA A 133 0.44 8.42 -19.97
CA ALA A 133 1.13 8.72 -21.22
C ALA A 133 0.73 7.75 -22.36
N ASP A 134 0.63 6.44 -22.05
CA ASP A 134 0.24 5.41 -23.00
C ASP A 134 -1.23 5.56 -23.42
N ALA A 135 -2.11 5.90 -22.48
CA ALA A 135 -3.52 6.19 -22.75
C ALA A 135 -3.69 7.38 -23.72
N VAL A 136 -2.82 8.38 -23.61
CA VAL A 136 -2.81 9.55 -24.52
C VAL A 136 -2.30 9.20 -25.92
N GLN A 137 -1.33 8.27 -26.04
CA GLN A 137 -0.76 7.87 -27.33
C GLN A 137 -1.68 6.90 -28.11
N SER A 138 -2.50 6.12 -27.43
CA SER A 138 -3.37 5.10 -28.03
C SER A 138 -4.61 5.65 -28.72
N GLU A 139 -5.01 6.90 -28.45
CA GLU A 139 -6.17 7.53 -29.07
C GLU A 139 -5.75 8.64 -30.03
N ASN A 140 -5.87 8.37 -31.32
CA ASN A 140 -5.62 9.31 -32.41
C ASN A 140 -6.39 10.63 -32.20
N GLY A 141 -5.76 11.65 -31.66
CA GLY A 141 -6.18 13.05 -31.79
C GLY A 141 -7.03 13.69 -30.69
N VAL A 142 -7.31 13.00 -29.58
CA VAL A 142 -7.94 13.65 -28.42
C VAL A 142 -6.86 14.28 -27.55
N SER A 143 -6.98 15.60 -27.27
CA SER A 143 -5.99 16.28 -26.43
C SER A 143 -6.02 15.71 -25.01
N ILE A 144 -4.84 15.70 -24.36
CA ILE A 144 -4.68 15.29 -22.94
C ILE A 144 -5.71 16.00 -22.05
N GLU A 145 -6.08 17.22 -22.40
CA GLU A 145 -7.02 18.08 -21.67
C GLU A 145 -8.44 17.52 -21.66
N GLU A 146 -8.94 16.93 -22.76
CA GLU A 146 -10.29 16.36 -22.83
C GLU A 146 -10.42 15.03 -22.10
N LYS A 147 -9.38 14.19 -22.15
CA LYS A 147 -9.38 12.89 -21.45
C LYS A 147 -9.26 13.01 -19.95
N VAL A 148 -8.47 13.97 -19.48
CA VAL A 148 -8.35 14.28 -18.03
C VAL A 148 -9.71 14.76 -17.47
N TRP A 149 -10.51 15.47 -18.26
CA TRP A 149 -11.86 15.89 -17.88
C TRP A 149 -12.87 14.73 -17.82
N GLN A 150 -12.78 13.77 -18.73
CA GLN A 150 -13.65 12.59 -18.74
C GLN A 150 -13.34 11.63 -17.59
N ILE A 151 -12.06 11.55 -17.15
CA ILE A 151 -11.63 10.72 -16.01
C ILE A 151 -11.96 11.39 -14.67
N SER A 152 -12.04 12.74 -14.62
CA SER A 152 -12.33 13.47 -13.39
C SER A 152 -13.83 13.69 -13.11
N GLY A 153 -14.73 13.04 -13.87
CA GLY A 153 -16.16 13.01 -13.62
C GLY A 153 -16.83 14.39 -13.54
N GLU A 154 -17.86 14.59 -14.31
CA GLU A 154 -18.78 15.71 -14.14
C GLU A 154 -19.30 15.77 -12.71
N GLU A 155 -18.80 16.68 -11.90
CA GLU A 155 -19.57 17.29 -10.82
C GLU A 155 -19.12 18.73 -10.61
N THR A 156 -19.66 19.60 -11.46
CA THR A 156 -19.83 21.00 -11.12
C THR A 156 -21.09 21.12 -10.27
N GLY A 157 -20.93 21.31 -8.99
CA GLY A 157 -22.08 21.69 -8.20
C GLY A 157 -21.92 21.56 -6.71
N ARG A 158 -21.44 22.62 -6.10
CA ARG A 158 -21.42 23.04 -4.70
C ARG A 158 -20.07 23.01 -4.03
N VAL A 159 -19.38 24.13 -4.22
CA VAL A 159 -18.43 24.63 -3.22
C VAL A 159 -19.27 25.02 -1.99
N GLY A 160 -19.39 24.11 -1.07
CA GLY A 160 -19.93 24.30 0.26
C GLY A 160 -18.86 23.95 1.25
N GLY A 161 -18.45 24.95 2.04
CA GLY A 161 -17.76 24.91 3.31
C GLY A 161 -16.71 23.83 3.51
N GLY A 162 -15.45 24.23 3.58
CA GLY A 162 -14.35 23.36 3.97
C GLY A 162 -14.56 22.76 5.37
N GLU A 163 -15.13 21.58 5.41
CA GLU A 163 -14.85 20.59 6.43
C GLU A 163 -13.85 19.63 5.79
N SER A 164 -12.65 19.61 6.35
CA SER A 164 -11.63 18.62 6.09
C SER A 164 -12.30 17.24 6.10
N LEU A 165 -12.49 16.64 4.92
CA LEU A 165 -12.67 15.21 4.76
C LEU A 165 -11.33 14.53 5.07
N MET A 166 -10.85 14.70 6.28
CA MET A 166 -10.05 13.65 6.90
C MET A 166 -10.97 12.43 6.83
N ALA A 167 -10.54 11.41 6.05
CA ALA A 167 -11.10 10.08 6.17
C ALA A 167 -11.28 9.86 7.66
N GLN A 168 -12.52 9.54 8.10
CA GLN A 168 -12.79 9.26 9.49
C GLN A 168 -11.73 8.25 9.90
N GLU A 169 -10.71 8.73 10.62
CA GLU A 169 -9.86 7.88 11.40
C GLU A 169 -10.86 7.21 12.34
N GLU A 170 -11.26 5.96 11.99
CA GLU A 170 -11.75 5.09 13.04
C GLU A 170 -10.71 5.25 14.14
N GLU A 171 -11.11 5.76 15.29
CA GLU A 171 -10.25 5.91 16.47
C GLU A 171 -9.75 4.51 16.82
N HIS A 172 -8.74 4.04 16.10
CA HIS A 172 -8.07 2.79 16.42
C HIS A 172 -7.28 3.03 17.70
N THR A 173 -7.94 2.75 18.83
CA THR A 173 -7.26 2.72 20.14
C THR A 173 -6.17 1.65 20.16
N ARG A 174 -6.14 0.74 19.17
CA ARG A 174 -5.21 -0.37 19.02
C ARG A 174 -4.50 -0.30 17.67
N ALA A 175 -3.16 -0.42 17.68
CA ALA A 175 -2.32 -0.51 16.49
C ALA A 175 -1.48 -1.80 16.47
N TYR A 176 -0.99 -2.17 15.29
CA TYR A 176 -0.02 -3.24 15.14
C TYR A 176 1.38 -2.65 14.91
N LEU A 177 2.39 -3.28 15.51
CA LEU A 177 3.80 -2.95 15.28
C LEU A 177 4.56 -4.23 14.93
N THR A 178 5.02 -4.32 13.69
CA THR A 178 5.85 -5.45 13.27
C THR A 178 7.27 -5.24 13.77
N VAL A 179 7.73 -6.13 14.64
CA VAL A 179 9.07 -6.14 15.22
C VAL A 179 9.99 -7.19 14.59
N GLN A 180 9.41 -8.18 13.90
CA GLN A 180 10.15 -9.26 13.25
C GLN A 180 9.50 -9.63 11.92
N ASN A 181 10.29 -9.87 10.87
CA ASN A 181 9.82 -10.31 9.56
C ASN A 181 10.69 -11.46 9.04
N GLY A 182 10.19 -12.17 8.00
CA GLY A 182 10.89 -13.31 7.44
C GLY A 182 11.00 -14.51 8.38
N CYS A 183 11.56 -15.62 7.91
CA CYS A 183 11.75 -16.84 8.70
C CYS A 183 12.82 -17.73 8.10
N ASN A 184 13.70 -18.31 8.94
CA ASN A 184 14.78 -19.23 8.54
C ASN A 184 14.50 -20.70 8.88
N LEU A 185 13.26 -21.06 9.27
CA LEU A 185 12.96 -22.45 9.67
C LEU A 185 12.77 -23.39 8.48
N TYR A 186 12.41 -22.87 7.29
CA TYR A 186 12.24 -23.64 6.06
C TYR A 186 11.40 -24.94 6.24
N CYS A 187 10.30 -24.86 7.04
CA CYS A 187 9.37 -25.98 7.19
C CYS A 187 8.85 -26.43 5.82
N SER A 188 8.75 -27.75 5.58
CA SER A 188 8.48 -28.36 4.28
C SER A 188 7.20 -27.87 3.57
N TYR A 189 6.21 -27.40 4.33
CA TYR A 189 4.92 -26.91 3.83
C TYR A 189 4.82 -25.37 3.80
N CYS A 190 5.87 -24.64 4.23
CA CYS A 190 5.77 -23.20 4.48
C CYS A 190 6.43 -22.41 3.36
N ILE A 191 5.64 -21.52 2.75
CA ILE A 191 6.13 -20.61 1.69
C ILE A 191 6.85 -19.35 2.24
N ILE A 192 6.70 -19.05 3.52
CA ILE A 192 7.16 -17.78 4.12
C ILE A 192 8.63 -17.46 3.85
N PRO A 193 9.59 -18.36 4.02
CA PRO A 193 11.00 -18.04 3.73
C PRO A 193 11.26 -17.55 2.30
N TYR A 194 10.43 -18.00 1.36
CA TYR A 194 10.56 -17.69 -0.07
C TYR A 194 9.90 -16.35 -0.46
N VAL A 195 8.79 -15.99 0.21
CA VAL A 195 8.03 -14.78 -0.14
C VAL A 195 8.28 -13.60 0.79
N ARG A 196 8.88 -13.81 1.96
CA ARG A 196 9.25 -12.76 2.92
C ARG A 196 10.74 -12.70 3.22
N GLY A 197 11.50 -13.64 2.64
CA GLY A 197 12.95 -13.71 2.80
C GLY A 197 13.41 -14.17 4.19
N PRO A 198 14.71 -13.96 4.47
CA PRO A 198 15.33 -14.38 5.71
C PRO A 198 14.77 -13.62 6.91
N LEU A 199 14.97 -14.22 8.08
CA LEU A 199 14.60 -13.61 9.36
C LEU A 199 15.32 -12.28 9.55
N THR A 200 14.54 -11.26 9.90
CA THR A 200 15.02 -9.92 10.25
C THR A 200 14.30 -9.42 11.49
N SER A 201 15.06 -8.89 12.44
CA SER A 201 14.52 -8.32 13.68
C SER A 201 14.72 -6.81 13.70
N LYS A 202 13.69 -6.08 14.08
CA LYS A 202 13.80 -4.62 14.23
C LYS A 202 14.56 -4.30 15.51
N PRO A 203 15.61 -3.44 15.47
CA PRO A 203 16.35 -3.06 16.67
C PRO A 203 15.47 -2.43 17.74
N ILE A 204 15.68 -2.76 19.02
CA ILE A 204 14.89 -2.24 20.16
C ILE A 204 14.76 -0.71 20.15
N PRO A 205 15.84 0.08 19.92
CA PRO A 205 15.71 1.53 19.88
C PRO A 205 14.70 2.02 18.85
N GLN A 206 14.64 1.36 17.68
CA GLN A 206 13.67 1.69 16.63
C GLN A 206 12.24 1.31 17.04
N VAL A 207 12.06 0.15 17.68
CA VAL A 207 10.75 -0.27 18.22
C VAL A 207 10.25 0.75 19.25
N VAL A 208 11.10 1.16 20.19
CA VAL A 208 10.76 2.16 21.21
C VAL A 208 10.42 3.51 20.58
N GLN A 209 11.15 3.92 19.56
CA GLN A 209 10.86 5.16 18.83
C GLN A 209 9.48 5.12 18.14
N GLU A 210 9.17 4.03 17.45
CA GLU A 210 7.86 3.86 16.80
C GLU A 210 6.72 3.80 17.83
N LEU A 211 6.91 3.12 18.98
CA LEU A 211 5.94 3.12 20.10
C LEU A 211 5.67 4.52 20.64
N LYS A 212 6.72 5.34 20.83
CA LYS A 212 6.56 6.73 21.26
C LYS A 212 5.77 7.56 20.25
N GLN A 213 6.01 7.37 18.94
CA GLN A 213 5.25 8.05 17.90
C GLN A 213 3.78 7.64 17.88
N MET A 214 3.49 6.34 18.10
CA MET A 214 2.12 5.84 18.20
C MET A 214 1.42 6.41 19.44
N ALA A 215 2.09 6.43 20.58
CA ALA A 215 1.56 7.01 21.82
C ALA A 215 1.26 8.51 21.66
N ALA A 216 2.12 9.27 20.99
CA ALA A 216 1.91 10.68 20.69
C ALA A 216 0.69 10.93 19.78
N LYS A 217 0.30 9.96 18.96
CA LYS A 217 -0.93 9.98 18.14
C LYS A 217 -2.17 9.48 18.89
N GLY A 218 -2.09 9.21 20.19
CA GLY A 218 -3.23 8.77 21.01
C GLY A 218 -3.48 7.25 21.02
N ILE A 219 -2.65 6.44 20.38
CA ILE A 219 -2.76 4.98 20.42
C ILE A 219 -2.48 4.48 21.83
N ARG A 220 -3.44 3.74 22.41
CA ARG A 220 -3.37 3.26 23.81
C ARG A 220 -2.92 1.80 23.91
N GLU A 221 -3.09 1.03 22.86
CA GLU A 221 -2.72 -0.38 22.82
C GLU A 221 -1.93 -0.69 21.55
N VAL A 222 -0.75 -1.27 21.68
CA VAL A 222 0.05 -1.72 20.56
C VAL A 222 0.29 -3.22 20.66
N VAL A 223 -0.08 -3.95 19.60
CA VAL A 223 0.17 -5.37 19.49
C VAL A 223 1.49 -5.59 18.73
N LEU A 224 2.52 -6.04 19.42
CA LEU A 224 3.76 -6.46 18.79
C LEU A 224 3.49 -7.70 17.93
N THR A 225 3.89 -7.67 16.66
CA THR A 225 3.64 -8.74 15.72
C THR A 225 4.88 -9.10 14.91
N GLY A 226 4.90 -10.30 14.37
CA GLY A 226 5.95 -10.82 13.51
C GLY A 226 5.54 -12.14 12.89
N ILE A 227 6.34 -12.64 11.98
CA ILE A 227 6.13 -13.96 11.36
C ILE A 227 6.41 -15.08 12.36
N HIS A 228 7.48 -14.94 13.14
CA HIS A 228 7.88 -15.91 14.16
C HIS A 228 8.55 -15.19 15.33
N LEU A 229 7.73 -14.61 16.22
CA LEU A 229 8.21 -13.75 17.32
C LEU A 229 9.22 -14.40 18.26
N SER A 230 9.14 -15.72 18.47
CA SER A 230 10.12 -16.44 19.28
C SER A 230 11.54 -16.46 18.69
N SER A 231 11.69 -16.12 17.41
CA SER A 231 12.99 -15.95 16.76
C SER A 231 13.46 -14.49 16.72
N TYR A 232 12.77 -13.57 17.40
CA TYR A 232 13.23 -12.19 17.49
C TYR A 232 14.63 -12.12 18.11
N GLY A 233 15.55 -11.40 17.45
CA GLY A 233 16.92 -11.22 17.92
C GLY A 233 17.90 -12.36 17.55
N VAL A 234 17.44 -13.45 16.94
CA VAL A 234 18.32 -14.58 16.56
C VAL A 234 19.25 -14.23 15.39
N ASP A 235 18.85 -13.27 14.57
CA ASP A 235 19.61 -12.77 13.41
C ASP A 235 20.76 -11.82 13.78
N ASP A 236 20.73 -11.25 14.99
CA ASP A 236 21.80 -10.40 15.51
C ASP A 236 22.47 -11.08 16.72
N ARG A 237 23.75 -11.44 16.60
CA ARG A 237 24.53 -12.05 17.69
C ARG A 237 24.69 -11.15 18.92
N LYS A 238 24.34 -9.87 18.81
CA LYS A 238 24.32 -8.88 19.89
C LYS A 238 22.91 -8.55 20.33
N ALA A 239 21.90 -9.19 19.73
CA ALA A 239 20.52 -8.79 19.93
C ALA A 239 19.96 -9.31 21.23
N SER A 240 19.27 -8.46 21.81
CA SER A 240 18.29 -8.55 22.86
C SER A 240 17.22 -9.60 22.53
N SER A 241 16.90 -10.42 23.48
CA SER A 241 15.83 -11.40 23.35
C SER A 241 14.46 -10.70 23.26
N PHE A 242 13.43 -11.40 22.76
CA PHE A 242 12.04 -10.90 22.81
C PHE A 242 11.58 -10.56 24.24
N LEU A 243 12.20 -11.16 25.26
CA LEU A 243 11.92 -10.86 26.67
C LEU A 243 12.39 -9.45 27.03
N GLU A 244 13.55 -9.00 26.53
CA GLU A 244 14.06 -7.64 26.74
C GLU A 244 13.21 -6.58 26.03
N LEU A 245 12.55 -6.95 24.94
CA LEU A 245 11.62 -6.04 24.26
C LEU A 245 10.34 -5.75 25.06
N LYS A 246 9.97 -6.63 26.00
CA LYS A 246 8.78 -6.49 26.83
C LYS A 246 9.01 -5.62 28.08
N GLY A 247 10.26 -5.44 28.51
CA GLY A 247 10.64 -4.65 29.69
C GLY A 247 10.70 -3.18 29.40
#